data_fe9d9dae0ac9b75ee63abb982835115d
#
_entry.id   fe9d9dae0ac9b75ee63abb982835115d
#
_cell.length_a   1.000
_cell.length_b   1.000
_cell.length_c   1.000
_cell.angle_alpha   90.00
_cell.angle_beta   90.00
_cell.angle_gamma   90.00
#
_symmetry.space_group_name_H-M   'P 1'
#
loop_
_entity.id
_entity.type
_entity.pdbx_description
1 polymer ?
#
loop_
_entity_poly.entity_id
_entity_poly.type
_entity_poly.pdbx_seq_one_letter_code
_entity_poly.pdbx_strand_id
1 'polypeptide(L)'
;MNKAYPTTLPLAKLPFELALQLFQAALGAASRAADARRRRRAPKRGLTLQPGPDTPLWNELVRQVRPHLRQRGSKAQLARLLGLPRQRLQVCLKAERGCLDAERTLLLLAWLCARREEREIIA
;
A
#
# COMPACT_ATOMS: atom_id res chain seq x y z
N MET A 1 19.05 -2.56 19.73
CA MET A 1 17.82 -3.29 20.05
C MET A 1 17.17 -3.77 18.76
N ASN A 2 17.40 -5.01 18.44
CA ASN A 2 16.79 -5.60 17.26
C ASN A 2 15.31 -5.82 17.55
N LYS A 3 14.48 -4.88 17.14
CA LYS A 3 13.07 -5.20 16.99
C LYS A 3 13.00 -6.23 15.87
N ALA A 4 12.89 -7.48 16.23
CA ALA A 4 12.60 -8.51 15.29
C ALA A 4 11.34 -8.10 14.53
N TYR A 5 11.50 -7.74 13.29
CA TYR A 5 10.36 -7.68 12.40
C TYR A 5 9.71 -9.05 12.46
N PRO A 6 8.38 -9.13 12.58
CA PRO A 6 7.75 -10.42 12.48
C PRO A 6 8.15 -11.01 11.14
N THR A 7 9.06 -11.96 11.18
CA THR A 7 9.58 -12.66 10.01
C THR A 7 8.50 -13.47 9.29
N THR A 8 7.37 -13.60 9.91
CA THR A 8 6.17 -14.18 9.31
C THR A 8 5.15 -13.07 9.17
N LEU A 9 5.18 -12.41 8.04
CA LEU A 9 4.02 -11.67 7.59
C LEU A 9 2.86 -12.64 7.52
N PRO A 10 1.83 -12.49 8.37
CA PRO A 10 0.71 -13.38 8.28
C PRO A 10 -0.19 -12.96 7.12
N LEU A 11 0.27 -13.21 5.91
CA LEU A 11 -0.61 -13.09 4.74
C LEU A 11 -1.86 -13.95 4.93
N ALA A 12 -1.75 -15.04 5.70
CA ALA A 12 -2.88 -15.85 6.13
C ALA A 12 -3.81 -15.15 7.12
N LYS A 13 -3.35 -14.08 7.79
CA LYS A 13 -4.15 -13.28 8.73
C LYS A 13 -4.63 -11.96 8.14
N LEU A 14 -4.52 -11.76 6.83
CA LEU A 14 -5.14 -10.62 6.16
C LEU A 14 -6.63 -10.62 6.51
N PRO A 15 -7.18 -9.54 7.09
CA PRO A 15 -8.61 -9.46 7.33
C PRO A 15 -9.34 -9.71 6.01
N PHE A 16 -10.31 -10.60 6.03
CA PHE A 16 -11.08 -10.95 4.84
C PHE A 16 -11.68 -9.72 4.16
N GLU A 17 -12.15 -8.77 4.96
CA GLU A 17 -12.70 -7.52 4.45
C GLU A 17 -11.68 -6.68 3.67
N LEU A 18 -10.44 -6.57 4.19
CA LEU A 18 -9.38 -5.85 3.48
C LEU A 18 -9.01 -6.56 2.19
N ALA A 19 -8.84 -7.87 2.23
CA ALA A 19 -8.57 -8.67 1.04
C ALA A 19 -9.70 -8.54 0.02
N LEU A 20 -10.95 -8.56 0.46
CA LEU A 20 -12.11 -8.39 -0.41
C LEU A 20 -12.16 -6.98 -1.01
N GLN A 21 -11.91 -5.94 -0.22
CA GLN A 21 -11.86 -4.56 -0.71
C GLN A 21 -10.76 -4.35 -1.74
N LEU A 22 -9.57 -4.89 -1.49
CA LEU A 22 -8.47 -4.84 -2.45
C LEU A 22 -8.79 -5.62 -3.71
N PHE A 23 -9.40 -6.77 -3.57
CA PHE A 23 -9.82 -7.60 -4.70
C PHE A 23 -10.90 -6.91 -5.54
N GLN A 24 -11.90 -6.31 -4.91
CA GLN A 24 -12.95 -5.55 -5.60
C GLN A 24 -12.36 -4.32 -6.31
N ALA A 25 -11.44 -3.61 -5.65
CA ALA A 25 -10.72 -2.51 -6.27
C ALA A 25 -9.92 -3.00 -7.48
N ALA A 26 -9.27 -4.16 -7.38
CA ALA A 26 -8.53 -4.77 -8.47
C ALA A 26 -9.43 -5.13 -9.66
N LEU A 27 -10.59 -5.73 -9.40
CA LEU A 27 -11.55 -6.09 -10.45
C LEU A 27 -12.11 -4.86 -11.16
N GLY A 28 -12.56 -3.88 -10.40
CA GLY A 28 -13.08 -2.63 -10.94
C GLY A 28 -12.02 -1.84 -11.73
N ALA A 29 -10.80 -1.92 -11.29
CA ALA A 29 -9.68 -1.28 -11.96
C ALA A 29 -9.15 -2.07 -13.15
N ALA A 30 -9.20 -3.40 -13.11
CA ALA A 30 -8.82 -4.24 -14.25
C ALA A 30 -9.72 -3.96 -15.47
N SER A 31 -11.02 -3.79 -15.26
CA SER A 31 -11.92 -3.43 -16.35
C SER A 31 -11.63 -2.03 -16.91
N ARG A 32 -11.39 -1.06 -16.05
CA ARG A 32 -11.01 0.31 -16.46
C ARG A 32 -9.64 0.37 -17.11
N ALA A 33 -8.67 -0.38 -16.59
CA ALA A 33 -7.33 -0.46 -17.15
C ALA A 33 -7.33 -1.18 -18.50
N ALA A 34 -8.15 -2.20 -18.70
CA ALA A 34 -8.31 -2.86 -19.99
C ALA A 34 -8.83 -1.88 -21.05
N ASP A 35 -9.81 -1.05 -20.70
CA ASP A 35 -10.34 -0.02 -21.58
C ASP A 35 -9.32 1.09 -21.87
N ALA A 36 -8.56 1.51 -20.86
CA ALA A 36 -7.51 2.50 -20.99
C ALA A 36 -6.33 1.97 -21.82
N ARG A 37 -5.97 0.68 -21.69
CA ARG A 37 -4.90 0.03 -22.47
C ARG A 37 -5.25 -0.08 -23.95
N ARG A 38 -6.52 -0.27 -24.26
CA ARG A 38 -6.98 -0.24 -25.66
C ARG A 38 -6.80 1.12 -26.31
N ARG A 39 -6.75 2.19 -25.52
CA ARG A 39 -6.61 3.57 -25.98
C ARG A 39 -5.17 4.09 -25.97
N ARG A 40 -4.24 3.40 -25.31
CA ARG A 40 -2.83 3.80 -25.18
C ARG A 40 -1.92 2.87 -25.94
N ARG A 41 -0.81 3.42 -26.48
CA ARG A 41 0.28 2.60 -26.99
C ARG A 41 0.77 1.65 -25.90
N ALA A 42 1.10 0.41 -26.30
CA ALA A 42 1.64 -0.60 -25.40
C ALA A 42 2.75 -0.03 -24.52
N PRO A 43 2.69 -0.23 -23.18
CA PRO A 43 3.74 0.24 -22.30
C PRO A 43 5.07 -0.40 -22.68
N LYS A 44 6.14 0.36 -22.65
CA LYS A 44 7.48 -0.14 -22.90
C LYS A 44 7.76 -1.27 -21.90
N ARG A 45 8.14 -2.44 -22.40
CA ARG A 45 8.47 -3.59 -21.57
C ARG A 45 9.60 -3.25 -20.59
N GLY A 46 9.47 -3.66 -19.33
CA GLY A 46 10.51 -3.53 -18.33
C GLY A 46 10.53 -2.22 -17.54
N LEU A 47 9.56 -1.35 -17.71
CA LEU A 47 9.44 -0.15 -16.91
C LEU A 47 8.59 -0.40 -15.65
N THR A 48 9.07 0.10 -14.52
CA THR A 48 8.29 0.12 -13.29
C THR A 48 7.11 1.07 -13.44
N LEU A 49 5.93 0.59 -13.08
CA LEU A 49 4.73 1.43 -13.10
C LEU A 49 4.86 2.57 -12.10
N GLN A 50 4.62 3.78 -12.54
CA GLN A 50 4.52 4.93 -11.64
C GLN A 50 3.11 5.03 -11.08
N PRO A 51 2.95 5.50 -9.82
CA PRO A 51 1.63 5.71 -9.25
C PRO A 51 0.78 6.65 -10.13
N GLY A 52 -0.44 6.26 -10.35
CA GLY A 52 -1.36 7.01 -11.21
C GLY A 52 -2.60 6.21 -11.57
N PRO A 53 -3.28 6.54 -12.68
CA PRO A 53 -4.47 5.82 -13.11
C PRO A 53 -4.25 4.33 -13.38
N ASP A 54 -3.02 3.94 -13.68
CA ASP A 54 -2.65 2.56 -14.01
C ASP A 54 -2.29 1.71 -12.78
N THR A 55 -2.33 2.29 -11.57
CA THR A 55 -1.97 1.61 -10.32
C THR A 55 -3.09 1.66 -9.28
N PRO A 56 -4.24 1.04 -9.58
CA PRO A 56 -5.41 1.13 -8.70
C PRO A 56 -5.23 0.44 -7.35
N LEU A 57 -4.49 -0.66 -7.28
CA LEU A 57 -4.22 -1.34 -6.01
C LEU A 57 -3.35 -0.48 -5.08
N TRP A 58 -2.33 0.15 -5.63
CA TRP A 58 -1.49 1.09 -4.89
C TRP A 58 -2.31 2.26 -4.37
N ASN A 59 -3.15 2.82 -5.22
CA ASN A 59 -4.00 3.95 -4.86
C ASN A 59 -4.96 3.59 -3.72
N GLU A 60 -5.55 2.39 -3.77
CA GLU A 60 -6.43 1.90 -2.72
C GLU A 60 -5.67 1.66 -1.41
N LEU A 61 -4.49 1.07 -1.48
CA LEU A 61 -3.65 0.86 -0.32
C LEU A 61 -3.31 2.19 0.37
N VAL A 62 -2.88 3.19 -0.39
CA VAL A 62 -2.57 4.53 0.11
C VAL A 62 -3.81 5.18 0.72
N ARG A 63 -4.95 5.04 0.08
CA ARG A 63 -6.23 5.56 0.61
C ARG A 63 -6.57 4.98 1.97
N GLN A 64 -6.31 3.71 2.18
CA GLN A 64 -6.57 3.04 3.45
C GLN A 64 -5.51 3.33 4.52
N VAL A 65 -4.28 3.57 4.13
CA VAL A 65 -3.18 3.90 5.05
C VAL A 65 -3.30 5.32 5.61
N ARG A 66 -3.72 6.28 4.80
CA ARG A 66 -3.77 7.70 5.19
C ARG A 66 -4.49 7.99 6.51
N PRO A 67 -5.68 7.44 6.79
CA PRO A 67 -6.36 7.71 8.07
C PRO A 67 -5.55 7.29 9.30
N HIS A 68 -4.77 6.22 9.19
CA HIS A 68 -3.95 5.72 10.29
C HIS A 68 -2.71 6.59 10.54
N LEU A 69 -2.31 7.42 9.58
CA LEU A 69 -1.16 8.31 9.71
C LEU A 69 -1.50 9.66 10.35
N ARG A 70 -2.76 9.91 10.65
CA ARG A 70 -3.20 11.13 11.34
C ARG A 70 -2.76 11.17 12.80
N GLN A 71 -2.53 10.02 13.41
CA GLN A 71 -2.01 9.95 14.76
C GLN A 71 -0.58 10.47 14.82
N ARG A 72 -0.30 11.23 15.87
CA ARG A 72 1.03 11.79 16.11
C ARG A 72 2.06 10.66 16.26
N GLY A 73 3.14 10.76 15.53
CA GLY A 73 4.23 9.78 15.56
C GLY A 73 4.04 8.56 14.65
N SER A 74 2.86 8.34 14.09
CA SER A 74 2.60 7.18 13.20
C SER A 74 3.44 7.20 11.94
N LYS A 75 3.65 8.34 11.32
CA LYS A 75 4.51 8.49 10.15
C LYS A 75 5.96 8.13 10.46
N ALA A 76 6.47 8.55 11.62
CA ALA A 76 7.82 8.25 12.04
C ALA A 76 8.02 6.75 12.31
N GLN A 77 7.04 6.11 12.95
CA GLN A 77 7.06 4.67 13.17
C GLN A 77 7.05 3.89 11.87
N LEU A 78 6.17 4.27 10.95
CA LEU A 78 6.08 3.63 9.65
C LEU A 78 7.36 3.82 8.83
N ALA A 79 7.93 5.02 8.83
CA ALA A 79 9.19 5.29 8.15
C ALA A 79 10.35 4.42 8.68
N ARG A 80 10.42 4.23 9.99
CA ARG A 80 11.41 3.34 10.62
C ARG A 80 11.18 1.89 10.22
N LEU A 81 9.93 1.45 10.21
CA LEU A 81 9.57 0.09 9.82
C LEU A 81 10.00 -0.19 8.37
N LEU A 82 9.75 0.74 7.48
CA LEU A 82 10.10 0.63 6.06
C LEU A 82 11.58 0.94 5.76
N GLY A 83 12.33 1.45 6.74
CA GLY A 83 13.72 1.85 6.53
C GLY A 83 13.88 3.01 5.56
N LEU A 84 12.92 3.93 5.53
CA LEU A 84 12.90 5.09 4.65
C LEU A 84 12.98 6.38 5.44
N PRO A 85 13.59 7.45 4.87
CA PRO A 85 13.44 8.79 5.39
C PRO A 85 11.96 9.20 5.39
N ARG A 86 11.55 9.93 6.42
CA ARG A 86 10.17 10.40 6.57
C ARG A 86 9.67 11.19 5.36
N GLN A 87 10.53 12.02 4.78
CA GLN A 87 10.20 12.79 3.57
C GLN A 87 9.91 11.91 2.37
N ARG A 88 10.71 10.85 2.19
CA ARG A 88 10.52 9.91 1.09
C ARG A 88 9.22 9.11 1.24
N LEU A 89 8.92 8.69 2.45
CA LEU A 89 7.63 8.05 2.75
C LEU A 89 6.47 8.98 2.39
N GLN A 90 6.57 10.25 2.77
CA GLN A 90 5.53 11.23 2.48
C GLN A 90 5.33 11.44 0.98
N VAL A 91 6.40 11.47 0.20
CA VAL A 91 6.33 11.56 -1.27
C VAL A 91 5.65 10.33 -1.87
N CYS A 92 6.01 9.13 -1.40
CA CYS A 92 5.39 7.89 -1.86
C CYS A 92 3.88 7.83 -1.56
N LEU A 93 3.48 8.34 -0.41
CA LEU A 93 2.07 8.33 0.02
C LEU A 93 1.22 9.43 -0.62
N LYS A 94 1.82 10.44 -1.21
CA LYS A 94 1.08 11.44 -2.00
C LYS A 94 0.68 10.95 -3.39
N ALA A 95 1.07 9.75 -3.75
CA ALA A 95 0.57 9.00 -4.90
C ALA A 95 0.87 9.56 -6.29
N GLU A 96 1.79 10.48 -6.42
CA GLU A 96 2.07 11.06 -7.72
C GLU A 96 3.49 10.81 -8.24
N ARG A 97 4.43 10.53 -7.35
CA ARG A 97 5.85 10.38 -7.71
C ARG A 97 6.57 9.41 -6.79
N GLY A 98 6.68 8.21 -7.18
CA GLY A 98 7.47 7.23 -6.47
C GLY A 98 6.63 6.12 -5.87
N CYS A 99 7.07 4.91 -6.08
CA CYS A 99 6.51 3.71 -5.52
C CYS A 99 7.52 3.06 -4.57
N LEU A 100 7.00 2.26 -3.69
CA LEU A 100 7.80 1.41 -2.85
C LEU A 100 8.20 0.15 -3.64
N ASP A 101 9.31 -0.46 -3.27
CA ASP A 101 9.63 -1.79 -3.77
C ASP A 101 8.66 -2.84 -3.21
N ALA A 102 8.75 -4.04 -3.71
CA ALA A 102 7.84 -5.12 -3.31
C ALA A 102 7.89 -5.41 -1.81
N GLU A 103 9.10 -5.48 -1.25
CA GLU A 103 9.29 -5.77 0.17
C GLU A 103 8.67 -4.71 1.06
N ARG A 104 8.92 -3.45 0.78
CA ARG A 104 8.35 -2.34 1.54
C ARG A 104 6.84 -2.22 1.37
N THR A 105 6.33 -2.54 0.21
CA THR A 105 4.87 -2.58 -0.04
C THR A 105 4.20 -3.65 0.81
N LEU A 106 4.79 -4.84 0.90
CA LEU A 106 4.29 -5.91 1.75
C LEU A 106 4.36 -5.56 3.23
N LEU A 107 5.44 -4.90 3.67
CA LEU A 107 5.56 -4.40 5.04
C LEU A 107 4.49 -3.34 5.35
N LEU A 108 4.22 -2.45 4.41
CA LEU A 108 3.16 -1.46 4.55
C LEU A 108 1.79 -2.11 4.69
N LEU A 109 1.52 -3.12 3.89
CA LEU A 109 0.27 -3.89 3.96
C LEU A 109 0.13 -4.59 5.31
N ALA A 110 1.19 -5.23 5.81
CA ALA A 110 1.19 -5.88 7.11
C ALA A 110 0.97 -4.88 8.26
N TRP A 111 1.61 -3.73 8.18
CA TRP A 111 1.40 -2.65 9.14
C TRP A 111 -0.06 -2.18 9.15
N LEU A 112 -0.66 -2.01 7.99
CA LEU A 112 -2.07 -1.62 7.87
C LEU A 112 -2.99 -2.67 8.50
N CYS A 113 -2.74 -3.96 8.25
CA CYS A 113 -3.51 -5.04 8.84
C CYS A 113 -3.43 -5.02 10.36
N ALA A 114 -2.24 -4.84 10.92
CA ALA A 114 -2.03 -4.74 12.37
C ALA A 114 -2.78 -3.55 12.97
N ARG A 115 -2.76 -2.41 12.31
CA ARG A 115 -3.48 -1.21 12.74
C ARG A 115 -5.00 -1.39 12.73
N ARG A 116 -5.53 -2.10 11.76
CA ARG A 116 -6.96 -2.41 11.69
C ARG A 116 -7.37 -3.35 12.81
N GLU A 117 -6.59 -4.38 13.11
CA GLU A 117 -6.83 -5.28 14.24
C GLU A 117 -6.85 -4.52 15.57
N GLU A 118 -5.90 -3.62 15.80
CA GLU A 118 -5.87 -2.78 16.98
C GLU A 118 -7.15 -1.95 17.15
N ARG A 119 -7.68 -1.40 16.07
CA ARG A 119 -8.93 -0.65 16.09
C ARG A 119 -10.14 -1.51 16.44
N GLU A 120 -10.20 -2.72 15.94
CA GLU A 120 -11.28 -3.66 16.22
C GLU A 120 -11.28 -4.08 17.70
N ILE A 121 -10.11 -4.23 18.31
CA ILE A 121 -9.98 -4.58 19.72
C ILE A 121 -10.37 -3.40 20.64
N ILE A 122 -10.12 -2.17 20.22
CA ILE A 122 -10.40 -0.97 21.02
C ILE A 122 -11.84 -0.48 20.83
N ALA A 123 -12.46 -0.81 19.73
CA ALA A 123 -13.86 -0.52 19.48
C ALA A 123 -14.78 -1.53 20.25
#